data_e192d4ad76f58346ced98d2bb58ca7ae
#
_entry.id   e192d4ad76f58346ced98d2bb58ca7ae
#
_cell.length_a   1.000
_cell.length_b   1.000
_cell.length_c   1.000
_cell.angle_alpha   90.00
_cell.angle_beta   90.00
_cell.angle_gamma   90.00
#
_symmetry.space_group_name_H-M   'P 1'
#
loop_
_entity.id
_entity.type
_entity.pdbx_description
1 polymer ?
#
loop_
_entity_poly.entity_id
_entity_poly.type
_entity_poly.pdbx_seq_one_letter_code
_entity_poly.pdbx_strand_id
1 'polypeptide(L)'
;MDKVLELQKLAKEIAEDKKLPLKTNLVFGEGDPDCQVLFIGEAPGAVEDELVRPFVGRSGQLLRKNIREIGWKEDQVYITNIVKRRPPENRDPLPEEIMAYKPYLTRQIEIINPKIIVPLGRFSMNYFLPEAKITRDQGKLFEATLRTQAKVWYVAPMLHPSAALRGTTMMKMFQKSFKNLPAMLKKVGELKSAK
;
A
#
# COMPACT_ATOMS: atom_id res chain seq x y z
N MET A 1 22.49 -5.16 2.29
CA MET A 1 21.65 -5.69 1.17
C MET A 1 21.22 -4.50 0.33
N ASP A 2 21.47 -4.52 -0.97
CA ASP A 2 21.01 -3.47 -1.89
C ASP A 2 19.53 -3.68 -2.18
N LYS A 3 18.69 -2.87 -1.55
CA LYS A 3 17.23 -2.97 -1.68
C LYS A 3 16.73 -2.69 -3.11
N VAL A 4 17.40 -1.78 -3.83
CA VAL A 4 17.04 -1.46 -5.23
C VAL A 4 17.22 -2.70 -6.09
N LEU A 5 18.38 -3.35 -5.98
CA LEU A 5 18.67 -4.57 -6.73
C LEU A 5 17.71 -5.72 -6.38
N GLU A 6 17.39 -5.90 -5.09
CA GLU A 6 16.47 -6.95 -4.66
C GLU A 6 15.03 -6.71 -5.13
N LEU A 7 14.57 -5.45 -5.13
CA LEU A 7 13.26 -5.08 -5.69
C LEU A 7 13.22 -5.28 -7.21
N GLN A 8 14.30 -4.98 -7.93
CA GLN A 8 14.39 -5.24 -9.37
C GLN A 8 14.34 -6.74 -9.70
N LYS A 9 15.05 -7.56 -8.93
CA LYS A 9 14.99 -9.03 -9.07
C LYS A 9 13.57 -9.55 -8.82
N LEU A 10 12.91 -9.06 -7.77
CA LEU A 10 11.53 -9.42 -7.43
C LEU A 10 10.54 -9.00 -8.53
N ALA A 11 10.69 -7.81 -9.09
CA ALA A 11 9.87 -7.35 -10.20
C ALA A 11 10.03 -8.23 -11.44
N LYS A 12 11.27 -8.61 -11.77
CA LYS A 12 11.57 -9.54 -12.89
C LYS A 12 10.93 -10.90 -12.66
N GLU A 13 11.05 -11.46 -11.46
CA GLU A 13 10.43 -12.74 -11.08
C GLU A 13 8.90 -12.70 -11.28
N ILE A 14 8.23 -11.62 -10.85
CA ILE A 14 6.78 -11.44 -11.07
C ILE A 14 6.46 -11.33 -12.57
N ALA A 15 7.28 -10.61 -13.32
CA ALA A 15 7.06 -10.43 -14.76
C ALA A 15 7.15 -11.76 -15.53
N GLU A 16 8.06 -12.64 -15.11
CA GLU A 16 8.32 -13.95 -15.73
C GLU A 16 7.39 -15.07 -15.23
N ASP A 17 6.68 -14.86 -14.10
CA ASP A 17 5.77 -15.88 -13.55
C ASP A 17 4.49 -16.02 -14.38
N LYS A 18 4.49 -17.03 -15.24
CA LYS A 18 3.35 -17.36 -16.12
C LYS A 18 2.15 -17.93 -15.39
N LYS A 19 2.29 -18.32 -14.11
CA LYS A 19 1.21 -18.89 -13.29
C LYS A 19 0.31 -17.80 -12.69
N LEU A 20 0.77 -16.55 -12.63
CA LEU A 20 -0.03 -15.45 -12.13
C LEU A 20 -1.30 -15.23 -12.98
N PRO A 21 -2.47 -15.00 -12.34
CA PRO A 21 -3.76 -15.03 -13.02
C PRO A 21 -3.99 -13.88 -14.00
N LEU A 22 -3.42 -12.70 -13.73
CA LEU A 22 -3.61 -11.49 -14.55
C LEU A 22 -2.45 -11.30 -15.53
N LYS A 23 -2.75 -10.82 -16.74
CA LYS A 23 -1.78 -10.71 -17.85
C LYS A 23 -1.54 -9.28 -18.36
N THR A 24 -2.16 -8.29 -17.74
CA THR A 24 -1.94 -6.86 -18.03
C THR A 24 -0.53 -6.42 -17.62
N ASN A 25 -0.18 -5.17 -17.80
CA ASN A 25 1.15 -4.66 -17.44
C ASN A 25 1.46 -4.83 -15.95
N LEU A 26 2.73 -5.07 -15.64
CA LEU A 26 3.19 -5.18 -14.25
C LEU A 26 3.39 -3.78 -13.66
N VAL A 27 2.51 -3.35 -12.78
CA VAL A 27 2.65 -2.14 -11.97
C VAL A 27 3.23 -2.53 -10.60
N PHE A 28 4.56 -2.63 -10.54
CA PHE A 28 5.25 -3.19 -9.37
C PHE A 28 5.17 -2.31 -8.13
N GLY A 29 5.30 -1.01 -8.31
CA GLY A 29 5.40 -0.01 -7.26
C GLY A 29 6.52 0.98 -7.54
N GLU A 30 6.52 2.12 -6.85
CA GLU A 30 7.55 3.15 -6.99
C GLU A 30 7.78 3.92 -5.69
N GLY A 31 8.93 4.55 -5.55
CA GLY A 31 9.32 5.38 -4.42
C GLY A 31 10.67 5.00 -3.83
N ASP A 32 10.93 5.47 -2.62
CA ASP A 32 12.18 5.21 -1.90
C ASP A 32 12.16 3.81 -1.25
N PRO A 33 13.07 2.90 -1.61
CA PRO A 33 13.22 1.60 -0.93
C PRO A 33 13.59 1.70 0.56
N ASP A 34 14.16 2.84 0.97
CA ASP A 34 14.52 3.12 2.37
C ASP A 34 13.45 3.94 3.12
N CYS A 35 12.27 4.07 2.54
CA CYS A 35 11.17 4.84 3.11
C CYS A 35 10.76 4.35 4.51
N GLN A 36 10.26 5.28 5.30
CA GLN A 36 9.65 4.94 6.59
C GLN A 36 8.17 4.56 6.47
N VAL A 37 7.51 4.95 5.37
CA VAL A 37 6.06 4.74 5.17
C VAL A 37 5.82 4.11 3.81
N LEU A 38 5.11 2.98 3.83
CA LEU A 38 4.71 2.22 2.65
C LEU A 38 3.19 2.30 2.47
N PHE A 39 2.73 2.90 1.39
CA PHE A 39 1.32 2.91 0.99
C PHE A 39 1.01 1.70 0.11
N ILE A 40 -0.07 0.98 0.46
CA ILE A 40 -0.48 -0.22 -0.27
C ILE A 40 -1.95 -0.12 -0.66
N GLY A 41 -2.23 0.05 -1.94
CA GLY A 41 -3.58 0.00 -2.50
C GLY A 41 -4.04 -1.41 -2.83
N GLU A 42 -5.07 -1.49 -3.67
CA GLU A 42 -5.74 -2.73 -4.03
C GLU A 42 -5.15 -3.34 -5.31
N ALA A 43 -5.35 -2.70 -6.44
CA ALA A 43 -4.87 -3.10 -7.76
C ALA A 43 -4.71 -1.87 -8.66
N PRO A 44 -3.92 -1.95 -9.75
CA PRO A 44 -3.84 -0.88 -10.74
C PRO A 44 -5.18 -0.65 -11.47
N GLY A 45 -5.50 0.61 -11.75
CA GLY A 45 -6.56 0.99 -12.68
C GLY A 45 -6.06 1.12 -14.12
N ALA A 46 -6.91 1.60 -15.03
CA ALA A 46 -6.58 1.72 -16.46
C ALA A 46 -5.38 2.65 -16.72
N VAL A 47 -5.34 3.80 -16.07
CA VAL A 47 -4.26 4.77 -16.24
C VAL A 47 -2.93 4.24 -15.65
N GLU A 48 -3.01 3.56 -14.51
CA GLU A 48 -1.85 2.93 -13.88
C GLU A 48 -1.29 1.78 -14.74
N ASP A 49 -2.16 1.01 -15.36
CA ASP A 49 -1.78 -0.07 -16.27
C ASP A 49 -1.10 0.48 -17.53
N GLU A 50 -1.68 1.52 -18.14
CA GLU A 50 -1.11 2.17 -19.33
C GLU A 50 0.25 2.81 -19.06
N LEU A 51 0.39 3.54 -17.95
CA LEU A 51 1.62 4.26 -17.60
C LEU A 51 2.62 3.40 -16.79
N VAL A 52 2.25 2.17 -16.44
CA VAL A 52 3.08 1.24 -15.65
C VAL A 52 3.53 1.86 -14.32
N ARG A 53 2.70 2.73 -13.73
CA ARG A 53 2.99 3.44 -12.47
C ARG A 53 1.82 3.38 -11.51
N PRO A 54 2.04 3.15 -10.20
CA PRO A 54 0.97 3.10 -9.22
C PRO A 54 0.42 4.49 -8.90
N PHE A 55 -0.90 4.57 -8.70
CA PHE A 55 -1.57 5.78 -8.22
C PHE A 55 -1.27 7.06 -9.03
N VAL A 56 -1.46 7.00 -10.34
CA VAL A 56 -1.29 8.15 -11.27
C VAL A 56 -2.62 8.68 -11.82
N GLY A 57 -3.68 7.88 -11.79
CA GLY A 57 -5.03 8.31 -12.14
C GLY A 57 -5.64 9.25 -11.08
N ARG A 58 -6.92 9.59 -11.23
CA ARG A 58 -7.63 10.57 -10.40
C ARG A 58 -7.53 10.30 -8.89
N SER A 59 -7.72 9.05 -8.46
CA SER A 59 -7.60 8.65 -7.05
C SER A 59 -6.15 8.71 -6.57
N GLY A 60 -5.21 8.37 -7.44
CA GLY A 60 -3.78 8.45 -7.17
C GLY A 60 -3.29 9.88 -7.00
N GLN A 61 -3.76 10.81 -7.82
CA GLN A 61 -3.46 12.23 -7.67
C GLN A 61 -3.94 12.78 -6.32
N LEU A 62 -5.11 12.32 -5.83
CA LEU A 62 -5.58 12.68 -4.48
C LEU A 62 -4.64 12.13 -3.40
N LEU A 63 -4.19 10.87 -3.51
CA LEU A 63 -3.22 10.28 -2.58
C LEU A 63 -1.95 11.13 -2.52
N ARG A 64 -1.33 11.39 -3.68
CA ARG A 64 -0.07 12.15 -3.80
C ARG A 64 -0.22 13.58 -3.28
N LYS A 65 -1.35 14.24 -3.57
CA LYS A 65 -1.67 15.55 -3.02
C LYS A 65 -1.67 15.53 -1.49
N ASN A 66 -2.34 14.55 -0.85
CA ASN A 66 -2.40 14.46 0.61
C ASN A 66 -1.04 14.11 1.24
N ILE A 67 -0.20 13.32 0.58
CA ILE A 67 1.20 13.09 1.00
C ILE A 67 1.96 14.42 1.06
N ARG A 68 1.85 15.26 0.03
CA ARG A 68 2.49 16.59 0.02
C ARG A 68 1.89 17.54 1.07
N GLU A 69 0.56 17.53 1.28
CA GLU A 69 -0.13 18.39 2.26
C GLU A 69 0.29 18.13 3.71
N ILE A 70 0.75 16.91 4.03
CA ILE A 70 1.30 16.60 5.36
C ILE A 70 2.82 16.86 5.45
N GLY A 71 3.41 17.50 4.43
CA GLY A 71 4.81 17.91 4.41
C GLY A 71 5.79 16.82 3.97
N TRP A 72 5.30 15.68 3.44
CA TRP A 72 6.17 14.62 2.91
C TRP A 72 6.38 14.78 1.40
N LYS A 73 7.56 14.39 0.93
CA LYS A 73 7.84 14.29 -0.50
C LYS A 73 7.42 12.92 -1.02
N GLU A 74 6.99 12.86 -2.28
CA GLU A 74 6.57 11.60 -2.91
C GLU A 74 7.73 10.61 -3.07
N ASP A 75 8.94 11.11 -3.22
CA ASP A 75 10.18 10.33 -3.29
C ASP A 75 10.70 9.85 -1.93
N GLN A 76 10.05 10.20 -0.82
CA GLN A 76 10.37 9.74 0.54
C GLN A 76 9.44 8.64 1.05
N VAL A 77 8.48 8.23 0.25
CA VAL A 77 7.55 7.14 0.55
C VAL A 77 7.64 6.08 -0.54
N TYR A 78 7.09 4.90 -0.29
CA TYR A 78 6.92 3.89 -1.33
C TYR A 78 5.44 3.60 -1.53
N ILE A 79 5.01 3.44 -2.77
CA ILE A 79 3.60 3.23 -3.14
C ILE A 79 3.50 1.96 -3.99
N THR A 80 2.60 1.05 -3.62
CA THR A 80 2.32 -0.18 -4.37
C THR A 80 0.87 -0.64 -4.18
N ASN A 81 0.53 -1.83 -4.67
CA ASN A 81 -0.77 -2.47 -4.51
C ASN A 81 -0.61 -3.93 -4.03
N ILE A 82 -1.68 -4.52 -3.45
CA ILE A 82 -1.69 -5.94 -3.09
C ILE A 82 -1.64 -6.84 -4.34
N VAL A 83 -2.30 -6.44 -5.43
CA VAL A 83 -2.25 -7.08 -6.74
C VAL A 83 -1.48 -6.18 -7.70
N LYS A 84 -0.53 -6.75 -8.48
CA LYS A 84 0.42 -5.96 -9.29
C LYS A 84 -0.02 -5.76 -10.73
N ARG A 85 -1.13 -6.33 -11.15
CA ARG A 85 -1.66 -6.23 -12.50
C ARG A 85 -3.14 -5.85 -12.43
N ARG A 86 -3.61 -5.13 -13.45
CA ARG A 86 -4.98 -4.64 -13.50
C ARG A 86 -5.97 -5.77 -13.72
N PRO A 87 -7.00 -5.93 -12.86
CA PRO A 87 -8.13 -6.82 -13.13
C PRO A 87 -8.99 -6.30 -14.30
N PRO A 88 -9.65 -7.19 -15.06
CA PRO A 88 -10.56 -6.80 -16.14
C PRO A 88 -11.59 -5.76 -15.67
N GLU A 89 -11.82 -4.73 -16.50
CA GLU A 89 -12.82 -3.67 -16.26
C GLU A 89 -12.67 -2.94 -14.91
N ASN A 90 -11.48 -2.96 -14.30
CA ASN A 90 -11.20 -2.43 -12.96
C ASN A 90 -12.12 -3.01 -11.86
N ARG A 91 -12.59 -4.26 -12.02
CA ARG A 91 -13.31 -4.95 -10.95
C ARG A 91 -12.41 -5.13 -9.71
N ASP A 92 -13.03 -5.37 -8.57
CA ASP A 92 -12.31 -5.78 -7.38
C ASP A 92 -11.48 -7.06 -7.66
N PRO A 93 -10.25 -7.18 -7.12
CA PRO A 93 -9.46 -8.39 -7.27
C PRO A 93 -10.13 -9.58 -6.58
N LEU A 94 -10.06 -10.74 -7.21
CA LEU A 94 -10.59 -11.99 -6.65
C LEU A 94 -9.68 -12.50 -5.52
N PRO A 95 -10.23 -13.27 -4.56
CA PRO A 95 -9.43 -13.86 -3.48
C PRO A 95 -8.22 -14.66 -3.98
N GLU A 96 -8.39 -15.44 -5.04
CA GLU A 96 -7.30 -16.21 -5.67
C GLU A 96 -6.23 -15.31 -6.30
N GLU A 97 -6.59 -14.16 -6.86
CA GLU A 97 -5.64 -13.18 -7.38
C GLU A 97 -4.82 -12.57 -6.23
N ILE A 98 -5.48 -12.17 -5.14
CA ILE A 98 -4.80 -11.66 -3.94
C ILE A 98 -3.84 -12.73 -3.39
N MET A 99 -4.28 -13.97 -3.30
CA MET A 99 -3.47 -15.09 -2.79
C MET A 99 -2.27 -15.36 -3.69
N ALA A 100 -2.40 -15.28 -5.01
CA ALA A 100 -1.31 -15.49 -5.96
C ALA A 100 -0.20 -14.43 -5.81
N TYR A 101 -0.55 -13.16 -5.57
CA TYR A 101 0.43 -12.08 -5.36
C TYR A 101 0.97 -11.99 -3.93
N LYS A 102 0.36 -12.70 -2.96
CA LYS A 102 0.72 -12.60 -1.54
C LYS A 102 2.19 -12.89 -1.24
N PRO A 103 2.84 -13.94 -1.77
CA PRO A 103 4.26 -14.21 -1.52
C PRO A 103 5.16 -13.06 -1.99
N TYR A 104 4.85 -12.49 -3.13
CA TYR A 104 5.60 -11.38 -3.73
C TYR A 104 5.46 -10.09 -2.93
N LEU A 105 4.23 -9.75 -2.52
CA LEU A 105 3.99 -8.58 -1.67
C LEU A 105 4.70 -8.73 -0.32
N THR A 106 4.66 -9.90 0.29
CA THR A 106 5.35 -10.16 1.56
C THR A 106 6.85 -9.88 1.42
N ARG A 107 7.49 -10.44 0.40
CA ARG A 107 8.93 -10.19 0.11
C ARG A 107 9.21 -8.71 -0.17
N GLN A 108 8.33 -8.04 -0.92
CA GLN A 108 8.47 -6.61 -1.18
C GLN A 108 8.46 -5.79 0.11
N ILE A 109 7.53 -6.07 1.03
CA ILE A 109 7.45 -5.43 2.35
C ILE A 109 8.70 -5.70 3.18
N GLU A 110 9.21 -6.93 3.15
CA GLU A 110 10.43 -7.34 3.87
C GLU A 110 11.67 -6.61 3.35
N ILE A 111 11.82 -6.47 2.04
CA ILE A 111 12.93 -5.74 1.42
C ILE A 111 12.87 -4.26 1.81
N ILE A 112 11.71 -3.61 1.64
CA ILE A 112 11.51 -2.20 1.97
C ILE A 112 11.66 -1.98 3.47
N ASN A 113 11.11 -2.85 4.30
CA ASN A 113 11.17 -2.80 5.77
C ASN A 113 10.72 -1.47 6.37
N PRO A 114 9.51 -0.97 6.06
CA PRO A 114 9.03 0.33 6.52
C PRO A 114 8.77 0.34 8.02
N LYS A 115 8.65 1.54 8.60
CA LYS A 115 8.18 1.71 10.00
C LYS A 115 6.67 1.55 10.09
N ILE A 116 5.93 2.10 9.12
CA ILE A 116 4.46 2.02 9.05
C ILE A 116 4.04 1.54 7.66
N ILE A 117 3.09 0.62 7.64
CA ILE A 117 2.33 0.22 6.45
C ILE A 117 0.99 0.93 6.48
N VAL A 118 0.62 1.60 5.38
CA VAL A 118 -0.64 2.31 5.23
C VAL A 118 -1.49 1.62 4.15
N PRO A 119 -2.30 0.61 4.51
CA PRO A 119 -3.22 0.01 3.57
C PRO A 119 -4.36 0.98 3.23
N LEU A 120 -4.65 1.11 1.94
CA LEU A 120 -5.66 2.01 1.37
C LEU A 120 -6.88 1.21 0.94
N GLY A 121 -7.99 1.35 1.68
CA GLY A 121 -9.23 0.65 1.43
C GLY A 121 -9.35 -0.72 2.09
N ARG A 122 -10.53 -1.34 1.94
CA ARG A 122 -10.89 -2.56 2.68
C ARG A 122 -10.04 -3.77 2.31
N PHE A 123 -9.77 -4.01 1.02
CA PHE A 123 -9.03 -5.19 0.58
C PHE A 123 -7.59 -5.17 1.07
N SER A 124 -6.91 -4.03 0.90
CA SER A 124 -5.57 -3.84 1.42
C SER A 124 -5.53 -3.89 2.95
N MET A 125 -6.52 -3.29 3.64
CA MET A 125 -6.63 -3.36 5.10
C MET A 125 -6.81 -4.80 5.59
N ASN A 126 -7.75 -5.55 5.01
CA ASN A 126 -8.06 -6.92 5.45
C ASN A 126 -6.94 -7.91 5.14
N TYR A 127 -6.02 -7.58 4.23
CA TYR A 127 -4.78 -8.34 4.04
C TYR A 127 -3.92 -8.40 5.31
N PHE A 128 -3.87 -7.29 6.07
CA PHE A 128 -3.09 -7.17 7.33
C PHE A 128 -3.94 -7.39 8.58
N LEU A 129 -5.19 -6.95 8.55
CA LEU A 129 -6.13 -6.90 9.66
C LEU A 129 -7.47 -7.54 9.24
N PRO A 130 -7.57 -8.88 9.20
CA PRO A 130 -8.74 -9.58 8.65
C PRO A 130 -10.06 -9.20 9.31
N GLU A 131 -10.07 -8.93 10.64
CA GLU A 131 -11.28 -8.61 11.42
C GLU A 131 -11.60 -7.11 11.45
N ALA A 132 -10.77 -6.27 10.83
CA ALA A 132 -10.97 -4.83 10.84
C ALA A 132 -12.08 -4.40 9.86
N LYS A 133 -12.77 -3.32 10.22
CA LYS A 133 -13.78 -2.66 9.39
C LYS A 133 -13.32 -1.26 9.03
N ILE A 134 -13.16 -0.97 7.74
CA ILE A 134 -12.56 0.29 7.27
C ILE A 134 -13.29 1.54 7.81
N THR A 135 -14.61 1.50 7.94
CA THR A 135 -15.41 2.60 8.46
C THR A 135 -15.17 2.90 9.95
N ARG A 136 -14.80 1.88 10.73
CA ARG A 136 -14.52 1.96 12.17
C ARG A 136 -13.06 2.22 12.48
N ASP A 137 -12.17 1.60 11.72
CA ASP A 137 -10.76 1.41 12.09
C ASP A 137 -9.78 2.26 11.29
N GLN A 138 -10.25 2.94 10.24
CA GLN A 138 -9.42 3.86 9.48
C GLN A 138 -8.86 5.00 10.35
N GLY A 139 -7.62 5.40 10.10
CA GLY A 139 -6.95 6.46 10.86
C GLY A 139 -6.49 6.07 12.26
N LYS A 140 -6.52 4.77 12.62
CA LYS A 140 -5.97 4.22 13.87
C LYS A 140 -4.68 3.46 13.58
N LEU A 141 -3.83 3.28 14.61
CA LEU A 141 -2.59 2.51 14.52
C LEU A 141 -2.77 1.13 15.16
N PHE A 142 -2.40 0.09 14.45
CA PHE A 142 -2.47 -1.31 14.88
C PHE A 142 -1.10 -1.98 14.81
N GLU A 143 -0.91 -3.01 15.62
CA GLU A 143 0.15 -4.00 15.44
C GLU A 143 -0.41 -5.20 14.67
N ALA A 144 0.31 -5.68 13.67
CA ALA A 144 -0.06 -6.85 12.89
C ALA A 144 1.14 -7.75 12.66
N THR A 145 0.92 -9.05 12.67
CA THR A 145 1.94 -10.05 12.34
C THR A 145 1.56 -10.69 11.00
N LEU A 146 2.44 -10.60 10.02
CA LEU A 146 2.31 -11.40 8.80
C LEU A 146 2.64 -12.86 9.15
N ARG A 147 1.74 -13.80 8.81
CA ARG A 147 1.79 -15.21 9.26
C ARG A 147 3.10 -15.95 8.99
N THR A 148 3.99 -15.40 8.18
CA THR A 148 5.27 -16.02 7.80
C THR A 148 6.44 -15.63 8.70
N GLN A 149 6.27 -14.65 9.59
CA GLN A 149 7.37 -14.14 10.44
C GLN A 149 6.88 -13.72 11.82
N ALA A 150 7.74 -13.90 12.84
CA ALA A 150 7.53 -13.38 14.20
C ALA A 150 7.61 -11.84 14.29
N LYS A 151 7.77 -11.14 13.15
CA LYS A 151 7.92 -9.70 13.11
C LYS A 151 6.59 -8.98 13.21
N VAL A 152 6.52 -8.03 14.13
CA VAL A 152 5.38 -7.12 14.28
C VAL A 152 5.55 -5.92 13.33
N TRP A 153 4.50 -5.64 12.58
CA TRP A 153 4.38 -4.48 11.71
C TRP A 153 3.39 -3.49 12.29
N TYR A 154 3.67 -2.20 12.17
CA TYR A 154 2.70 -1.15 12.49
C TYR A 154 1.87 -0.84 11.25
N VAL A 155 0.55 -0.90 11.39
CA VAL A 155 -0.41 -0.77 10.28
C VAL A 155 -1.40 0.34 10.60
N ALA A 156 -1.52 1.32 9.70
CA ALA A 156 -2.44 2.45 9.82
C ALA A 156 -3.42 2.45 8.62
N PRO A 157 -4.55 1.70 8.68
CA PRO A 157 -5.48 1.63 7.57
C PRO A 157 -6.15 2.97 7.30
N MET A 158 -6.38 3.27 6.02
CA MET A 158 -7.07 4.47 5.57
C MET A 158 -8.12 4.14 4.51
N LEU A 159 -9.09 5.03 4.36
CA LEU A 159 -10.02 4.96 3.23
C LEU A 159 -9.23 4.92 1.90
N HIS A 160 -9.74 4.17 0.94
CA HIS A 160 -9.20 4.26 -0.41
C HIS A 160 -9.46 5.66 -1.00
N PRO A 161 -8.51 6.29 -1.71
CA PRO A 161 -8.72 7.63 -2.26
C PRO A 161 -9.94 7.73 -3.18
N SER A 162 -10.28 6.66 -3.91
CA SER A 162 -11.49 6.62 -4.74
C SER A 162 -12.78 6.75 -3.93
N ALA A 163 -12.82 6.21 -2.70
CA ALA A 163 -13.95 6.37 -1.80
C ALA A 163 -14.07 7.83 -1.30
N ALA A 164 -12.93 8.48 -1.03
CA ALA A 164 -12.91 9.90 -0.64
C ALA A 164 -13.48 10.82 -1.73
N LEU A 165 -13.30 10.46 -3.01
CA LEU A 165 -13.84 11.22 -4.15
C LEU A 165 -15.36 11.10 -4.32
N ARG A 166 -16.05 10.20 -3.59
CA ARG A 166 -17.49 9.97 -3.71
C ARG A 166 -18.34 10.95 -2.88
N GLY A 167 -17.74 11.73 -1.98
CA GLY A 167 -18.50 12.69 -1.19
C GLY A 167 -17.69 13.42 -0.13
N THR A 168 -18.22 14.58 0.28
CA THR A 168 -17.55 15.52 1.19
C THR A 168 -17.20 14.90 2.55
N THR A 169 -18.08 14.08 3.11
CA THR A 169 -17.86 13.42 4.41
C THR A 169 -16.66 12.46 4.32
N MET A 170 -16.61 11.61 3.29
CA MET A 170 -15.52 10.67 3.07
C MET A 170 -14.20 11.40 2.81
N MET A 171 -14.23 12.51 2.08
CA MET A 171 -13.06 13.36 1.85
C MET A 171 -12.52 13.93 3.16
N LYS A 172 -13.38 14.48 4.02
CA LYS A 172 -12.98 15.01 5.34
C LYS A 172 -12.36 13.92 6.23
N MET A 173 -12.96 12.72 6.24
CA MET A 173 -12.43 11.59 6.99
C MET A 173 -11.05 11.16 6.48
N PHE A 174 -10.89 11.05 5.17
CA PHE A 174 -9.63 10.70 4.51
C PHE A 174 -8.53 11.71 4.87
N GLN A 175 -8.79 13.01 4.69
CA GLN A 175 -7.84 14.07 5.00
C GLN A 175 -7.48 14.12 6.49
N LYS A 176 -8.46 13.93 7.40
CA LYS A 176 -8.20 13.84 8.84
C LYS A 176 -7.25 12.71 9.18
N SER A 177 -7.44 11.53 8.58
CA SER A 177 -6.58 10.37 8.80
C SER A 177 -5.15 10.63 8.29
N PHE A 178 -5.02 11.26 7.12
CA PHE A 178 -3.71 11.66 6.59
C PHE A 178 -2.96 12.63 7.52
N LYS A 179 -3.64 13.65 8.04
CA LYS A 179 -3.03 14.61 8.97
C LYS A 179 -2.48 13.97 10.24
N ASN A 180 -2.97 12.80 10.63
CA ASN A 180 -2.49 12.07 11.80
C ASN A 180 -1.25 11.21 11.54
N LEU A 181 -0.90 10.93 10.28
CA LEU A 181 0.22 10.04 9.92
C LEU A 181 1.57 10.48 10.50
N PRO A 182 1.97 11.77 10.47
CA PRO A 182 3.23 12.19 11.05
C PRO A 182 3.32 11.89 12.55
N ALA A 183 2.23 12.09 13.30
CA ALA A 183 2.17 11.77 14.73
C ALA A 183 2.27 10.25 14.98
N MET A 184 1.61 9.43 14.14
CA MET A 184 1.74 7.97 14.21
C MET A 184 3.18 7.51 13.93
N LEU A 185 3.84 8.10 12.93
CA LEU A 185 5.22 7.76 12.60
C LEU A 185 6.19 8.09 13.75
N LYS A 186 6.01 9.24 14.40
CA LYS A 186 6.76 9.63 15.59
C LYS A 186 6.56 8.61 16.72
N LYS A 187 5.31 8.26 17.03
CA LYS A 187 4.96 7.27 18.06
C LYS A 187 5.62 5.90 17.79
N VAL A 188 5.60 5.42 16.55
CA VAL A 188 6.28 4.16 16.19
C VAL A 188 7.79 4.24 16.35
N GLY A 189 8.40 5.40 16.07
CA GLY A 189 9.82 5.64 16.34
C GLY A 189 10.16 5.48 17.83
N GLU A 190 9.35 6.07 18.70
CA GLU A 190 9.51 5.98 20.16
C GLU A 190 9.33 4.54 20.67
N LEU A 191 8.32 3.81 20.18
CA LEU A 191 8.08 2.42 20.55
C LEU A 191 9.22 1.47 20.14
N LYS A 192 9.88 1.73 19.02
CA LYS A 192 11.03 0.93 18.56
C LYS A 192 12.33 1.25 19.30
N SER A 193 12.46 2.44 19.85
CA SER A 193 13.62 2.86 20.64
C SER A 193 13.56 2.37 22.09
N ALA A 194 12.37 1.96 22.55
CA ALA A 194 12.12 1.46 23.91
C ALA A 194 12.21 -0.08 24.03
N LYS A 195 12.38 -0.80 22.94
CA LYS A 195 12.60 -2.26 22.86
C LYS A 195 14.03 -2.58 22.47
#